data_8903966daabd9380b4ce571537fb6c3f
#
_entry.id   8903966daabd9380b4ce571537fb6c3f
#
_cell.length_a   1.000
_cell.length_b   1.000
_cell.length_c   1.000
_cell.angle_alpha   90.00
_cell.angle_beta   90.00
_cell.angle_gamma   90.00
#
_symmetry.space_group_name_H-M   'P 1'
#
loop_
_entity.id
_entity.type
_entity.pdbx_description
1 polymer ?
#
loop_
_entity_poly.entity_id
_entity_poly.type
_entity_poly.pdbx_seq_one_letter_code
_entity_poly.pdbx_strand_id
1 'polypeptide(L)'
;MCLFISPEVAMARTIKLVALGDSLTAGYGLQPGQGFPAVLQKALQAKGRDVSVADAGVSGDTTAGGAQRLDWAVPEGTDGVILELGANDALRGLDPAAARKYLASILDRLKARNIPVLLAGMYAPRNLGPGYYETFDAIYPDLAKQYGLVLYPFFLDGVVGQARLNLPDGLHPTAEGVQVIVERIMPTVERFLDRVERGS
;
A
#
# COMPACT_ATOMS: atom_id res chain seq x y z
N MET A 1 -42.84 -31.02 -18.87
CA MET A 1 -41.53 -30.58 -19.44
C MET A 1 -40.95 -29.53 -18.49
N CYS A 2 -40.11 -29.98 -17.53
CA CYS A 2 -39.50 -29.08 -16.55
C CYS A 2 -38.20 -28.50 -17.16
N LEU A 3 -38.19 -27.19 -17.38
CA LEU A 3 -36.97 -26.49 -17.74
C LEU A 3 -36.05 -26.41 -16.47
N PHE A 4 -34.94 -27.08 -16.51
CA PHE A 4 -33.83 -26.86 -15.56
C PHE A 4 -33.11 -25.60 -16.00
N ILE A 5 -33.36 -24.50 -15.27
CA ILE A 5 -32.53 -23.29 -15.36
C ILE A 5 -31.28 -23.59 -14.52
N SER A 6 -30.18 -23.94 -15.18
CA SER A 6 -28.87 -23.99 -14.53
C SER A 6 -28.50 -22.56 -14.10
N PRO A 7 -28.10 -22.33 -12.85
CA PRO A 7 -27.56 -21.01 -12.47
C PRO A 7 -26.26 -20.78 -13.26
N GLU A 8 -26.25 -19.74 -14.06
CA GLU A 8 -25.05 -19.22 -14.69
C GLU A 8 -24.12 -18.73 -13.55
N VAL A 9 -23.06 -19.50 -13.29
CA VAL A 9 -22.02 -19.08 -12.34
C VAL A 9 -21.31 -17.92 -13.01
N ALA A 10 -21.70 -16.69 -12.63
CA ALA A 10 -20.95 -15.50 -13.02
C ALA A 10 -19.50 -15.71 -12.59
N MET A 11 -18.58 -15.87 -13.54
CA MET A 11 -17.15 -15.90 -13.26
C MET A 11 -16.79 -14.57 -12.61
N ALA A 12 -16.38 -14.63 -11.34
CA ALA A 12 -15.91 -13.45 -10.63
C ALA A 12 -14.74 -12.87 -11.42
N ARG A 13 -14.82 -11.57 -11.75
CA ARG A 13 -13.75 -10.89 -12.48
C ARG A 13 -12.51 -10.71 -11.60
N THR A 14 -11.34 -10.75 -12.21
CA THR A 14 -10.07 -10.43 -11.52
C THR A 14 -10.12 -9.03 -10.88
N ILE A 15 -9.86 -8.95 -9.58
CA ILE A 15 -9.73 -7.67 -8.86
C ILE A 15 -8.39 -7.03 -9.23
N LYS A 16 -8.42 -5.78 -9.66
CA LYS A 16 -7.24 -5.02 -10.07
C LYS A 16 -6.81 -4.04 -8.98
N LEU A 17 -5.77 -4.37 -8.25
CA LEU A 17 -5.15 -3.48 -7.28
C LEU A 17 -3.97 -2.72 -7.89
N VAL A 18 -3.72 -1.53 -7.38
CA VAL A 18 -2.48 -0.77 -7.61
C VAL A 18 -1.79 -0.57 -6.27
N ALA A 19 -0.52 -0.95 -6.16
CA ALA A 19 0.34 -0.59 -5.05
C ALA A 19 1.06 0.72 -5.42
N LEU A 20 0.58 1.84 -4.88
CA LEU A 20 1.13 3.17 -5.07
C LEU A 20 2.07 3.49 -3.92
N GLY A 21 3.37 3.59 -4.21
CA GLY A 21 4.37 3.77 -3.17
C GLY A 21 5.72 4.27 -3.66
N ASP A 22 6.71 4.12 -2.82
CA ASP A 22 8.09 4.53 -3.12
C ASP A 22 9.01 3.34 -3.41
N SER A 23 10.26 3.39 -2.97
CA SER A 23 11.26 2.31 -3.15
C SER A 23 10.88 1.02 -2.41
N LEU A 24 10.14 1.12 -1.32
CA LEU A 24 9.68 -0.04 -0.54
C LEU A 24 8.64 -0.84 -1.32
N THR A 25 7.77 -0.16 -2.06
CA THR A 25 6.82 -0.77 -2.99
C THR A 25 7.52 -1.30 -4.24
N ALA A 26 8.37 -0.49 -4.87
CA ALA A 26 9.09 -0.85 -6.11
C ALA A 26 10.08 -2.03 -5.95
N GLY A 27 10.47 -2.35 -4.72
CA GLY A 27 11.47 -3.41 -4.47
C GLY A 27 12.88 -2.98 -4.83
N TYR A 28 13.30 -1.80 -4.38
CA TYR A 28 14.65 -1.28 -4.61
C TYR A 28 15.74 -2.30 -4.25
N GLY A 29 16.68 -2.52 -5.16
CA GLY A 29 17.81 -3.46 -4.97
C GLY A 29 17.45 -4.96 -5.10
N LEU A 30 16.19 -5.29 -5.40
CA LEU A 30 15.72 -6.66 -5.55
C LEU A 30 15.66 -7.08 -7.02
N GLN A 31 15.63 -8.39 -7.24
CA GLN A 31 15.40 -8.94 -8.58
C GLN A 31 13.93 -8.79 -9.01
N PRO A 32 13.63 -8.78 -10.30
CA PRO A 32 12.25 -8.77 -10.80
C PRO A 32 11.39 -9.86 -10.14
N GLY A 33 10.19 -9.51 -9.71
CA GLY A 33 9.26 -10.44 -9.05
C GLY A 33 9.48 -10.62 -7.54
N GLN A 34 10.47 -9.97 -6.94
CA GLN A 34 10.74 -10.01 -5.50
C GLN A 34 10.22 -8.77 -4.75
N GLY A 35 9.74 -7.74 -5.46
CA GLY A 35 9.12 -6.56 -4.86
C GLY A 35 7.75 -6.86 -4.26
N PHE A 36 7.30 -5.97 -3.37
CA PHE A 36 6.06 -6.12 -2.61
C PHE A 36 4.83 -6.46 -3.46
N PRO A 37 4.54 -5.78 -4.60
CA PRO A 37 3.33 -6.06 -5.38
C PRO A 37 3.30 -7.48 -5.95
N ALA A 38 4.44 -7.95 -6.49
CA ALA A 38 4.54 -9.27 -7.09
C ALA A 38 4.43 -10.40 -6.04
N VAL A 39 5.07 -10.22 -4.88
CA VAL A 39 5.02 -11.20 -3.78
C VAL A 39 3.61 -11.23 -3.18
N LEU A 40 2.98 -10.07 -3.00
CA LEU A 40 1.59 -9.98 -2.52
C LEU A 40 0.61 -10.66 -3.48
N GLN A 41 0.71 -10.36 -4.78
CA GLN A 41 -0.15 -11.01 -5.79
C GLN A 41 -0.03 -12.52 -5.73
N LYS A 42 1.20 -13.06 -5.73
CA LYS A 42 1.44 -14.50 -5.65
C LYS A 42 0.85 -15.12 -4.37
N ALA A 43 0.99 -14.44 -3.23
CA ALA A 43 0.45 -14.91 -1.96
C ALA A 43 -1.08 -14.93 -1.95
N LEU A 44 -1.74 -13.91 -2.53
CA LEU A 44 -3.20 -13.85 -2.67
C LEU A 44 -3.71 -14.95 -3.61
N GLN A 45 -3.06 -15.14 -4.74
CA GLN A 45 -3.42 -16.19 -5.71
C GLN A 45 -3.26 -17.59 -5.11
N ALA A 46 -2.23 -17.83 -4.29
CA ALA A 46 -2.06 -19.08 -3.55
C ALA A 46 -3.19 -19.35 -2.54
N LYS A 47 -3.88 -18.31 -2.08
CA LYS A 47 -5.08 -18.38 -1.23
C LYS A 47 -6.40 -18.46 -2.04
N GLY A 48 -6.32 -18.58 -3.36
CA GLY A 48 -7.49 -18.70 -4.25
C GLY A 48 -8.17 -17.36 -4.57
N ARG A 49 -7.51 -16.21 -4.28
CA ARG A 49 -8.05 -14.88 -4.65
C ARG A 49 -7.62 -14.54 -6.09
N ASP A 50 -8.58 -14.25 -6.96
CA ASP A 50 -8.30 -13.78 -8.33
C ASP A 50 -8.01 -12.28 -8.30
N VAL A 51 -6.74 -11.94 -8.07
CA VAL A 51 -6.25 -10.56 -7.89
C VAL A 51 -5.02 -10.34 -8.75
N SER A 52 -4.94 -9.19 -9.40
CA SER A 52 -3.71 -8.61 -9.96
C SER A 52 -3.28 -7.41 -9.13
N VAL A 53 -1.97 -7.25 -8.90
CA VAL A 53 -1.40 -6.12 -8.16
C VAL A 53 -0.38 -5.43 -9.04
N ALA A 54 -0.75 -4.28 -9.60
CA ALA A 54 0.15 -3.47 -10.41
C ALA A 54 1.14 -2.74 -9.50
N ASP A 55 2.42 -2.74 -9.92
CA ASP A 55 3.48 -1.97 -9.27
C ASP A 55 3.44 -0.52 -9.77
N ALA A 56 3.18 0.40 -8.86
CA ALA A 56 3.28 1.84 -9.06
C ALA A 56 4.23 2.47 -8.02
N GLY A 57 5.27 1.74 -7.62
CA GLY A 57 6.36 2.23 -6.79
C GLY A 57 7.36 3.04 -7.60
N VAL A 58 7.82 4.16 -7.05
CA VAL A 58 8.92 4.97 -7.63
C VAL A 58 9.93 5.30 -6.54
N SER A 59 11.14 4.74 -6.69
CA SER A 59 12.20 4.93 -5.69
C SER A 59 12.53 6.41 -5.46
N GLY A 60 12.55 6.80 -4.19
CA GLY A 60 12.81 8.17 -3.77
C GLY A 60 11.59 9.10 -3.77
N ASP A 61 10.41 8.61 -4.16
CA ASP A 61 9.19 9.42 -4.11
C ASP A 61 8.83 9.85 -2.70
N THR A 62 8.41 11.09 -2.60
CA THR A 62 7.74 11.67 -1.42
C THR A 62 6.23 11.60 -1.60
N THR A 63 5.49 11.97 -0.57
CA THR A 63 4.03 12.14 -0.67
C THR A 63 3.64 13.15 -1.76
N ALA A 64 4.46 14.21 -1.96
CA ALA A 64 4.27 15.19 -3.03
C ALA A 64 4.48 14.57 -4.42
N GLY A 65 5.52 13.75 -4.61
CA GLY A 65 5.79 13.06 -5.87
C GLY A 65 4.66 12.09 -6.24
N GLY A 66 4.22 11.29 -5.28
CA GLY A 66 3.07 10.39 -5.46
C GLY A 66 1.78 11.13 -5.84
N ALA A 67 1.51 12.29 -5.21
CA ALA A 67 0.35 13.11 -5.54
C ALA A 67 0.41 13.68 -6.97
N GLN A 68 1.59 14.06 -7.45
CA GLN A 68 1.79 14.59 -8.80
C GLN A 68 1.53 13.55 -9.90
N ARG A 69 1.91 12.29 -9.65
CA ARG A 69 1.78 11.20 -10.63
C ARG A 69 0.52 10.35 -10.49
N LEU A 70 -0.39 10.67 -9.56
CA LEU A 70 -1.53 9.81 -9.22
C LEU A 70 -2.37 9.40 -10.44
N ASP A 71 -2.66 10.32 -11.37
CA ASP A 71 -3.58 10.05 -12.48
C ASP A 71 -3.04 9.01 -13.46
N TRP A 72 -1.73 9.02 -13.74
CA TRP A 72 -1.14 8.00 -14.60
C TRP A 72 -0.73 6.74 -13.83
N ALA A 73 -0.44 6.86 -12.52
CA ALA A 73 -0.08 5.72 -11.68
C ALA A 73 -1.27 4.83 -11.32
N VAL A 74 -2.47 5.41 -11.25
CA VAL A 74 -3.72 4.71 -10.95
C VAL A 74 -4.68 4.86 -12.13
N PRO A 75 -4.62 3.94 -13.13
CA PRO A 75 -5.44 4.03 -14.33
C PRO A 75 -6.93 3.79 -14.04
N GLU A 76 -7.77 4.08 -15.04
CA GLU A 76 -9.20 3.70 -15.01
C GLU A 76 -9.36 2.18 -14.90
N GLY A 77 -10.42 1.76 -14.23
CA GLY A 77 -10.68 0.33 -13.98
C GLY A 77 -9.85 -0.27 -12.85
N THR A 78 -9.15 0.55 -12.05
CA THR A 78 -8.54 0.13 -10.78
C THR A 78 -9.64 -0.07 -9.74
N ASP A 79 -9.65 -1.24 -9.09
CA ASP A 79 -10.65 -1.62 -8.08
C ASP A 79 -10.27 -1.21 -6.67
N GLY A 80 -8.98 -1.02 -6.40
CA GLY A 80 -8.48 -0.58 -5.11
C GLY A 80 -7.01 -0.19 -5.14
N VAL A 81 -6.60 0.65 -4.18
CA VAL A 81 -5.22 1.13 -4.05
C VAL A 81 -4.66 0.76 -2.68
N ILE A 82 -3.46 0.20 -2.66
CA ILE A 82 -2.62 0.12 -1.46
C ILE A 82 -1.68 1.32 -1.53
N LEU A 83 -1.86 2.29 -0.64
CA LEU A 83 -1.10 3.54 -0.60
C LEU A 83 0.00 3.43 0.46
N GLU A 84 1.25 3.41 0.01
CA GLU A 84 2.46 3.36 0.83
C GLU A 84 3.38 4.51 0.41
N LEU A 85 3.38 5.61 1.12
CA LEU A 85 4.21 6.79 0.89
C LEU A 85 4.49 7.52 2.20
N GLY A 86 5.60 8.25 2.26
CA GLY A 86 5.97 9.12 3.36
C GLY A 86 7.31 8.78 4.00
N ALA A 87 7.89 7.59 3.71
CA ALA A 87 9.21 7.24 4.22
C ALA A 87 10.27 8.28 3.82
N ASN A 88 10.26 8.72 2.57
CA ASN A 88 11.19 9.74 2.07
C ASN A 88 10.93 11.12 2.64
N ASP A 89 9.69 11.48 2.96
CA ASP A 89 9.36 12.71 3.68
C ASP A 89 10.01 12.71 5.06
N ALA A 90 9.82 11.61 5.81
CA ALA A 90 10.40 11.47 7.15
C ALA A 90 11.93 11.40 7.14
N LEU A 91 12.54 10.61 6.25
CA LEU A 91 14.00 10.48 6.14
C LEU A 91 14.69 11.81 5.79
N ARG A 92 14.01 12.69 5.05
CA ARG A 92 14.51 14.01 4.68
C ARG A 92 14.11 15.10 5.68
N GLY A 93 13.38 14.76 6.74
CA GLY A 93 12.91 15.73 7.74
C GLY A 93 11.97 16.80 7.16
N LEU A 94 11.17 16.43 6.11
CA LEU A 94 10.20 17.35 5.52
C LEU A 94 9.04 17.60 6.49
N ASP A 95 8.38 18.75 6.32
CA ASP A 95 7.27 19.14 7.18
C ASP A 95 6.15 18.09 7.20
N PRO A 96 5.81 17.49 8.35
CA PRO A 96 4.72 16.54 8.49
C PRO A 96 3.36 17.07 8.02
N ALA A 97 3.12 18.40 8.19
CA ALA A 97 1.88 19.02 7.71
C ALA A 97 1.79 19.00 6.18
N ALA A 98 2.91 19.17 5.47
CA ALA A 98 2.98 19.05 4.02
C ALA A 98 2.73 17.59 3.58
N ALA A 99 3.37 16.61 4.23
CA ALA A 99 3.15 15.18 3.96
C ALA A 99 1.66 14.80 4.15
N ARG A 100 1.06 15.21 5.26
CA ARG A 100 -0.39 15.02 5.51
C ARG A 100 -1.25 15.63 4.40
N LYS A 101 -0.95 16.85 3.97
CA LYS A 101 -1.69 17.55 2.91
C LYS A 101 -1.65 16.78 1.58
N TYR A 102 -0.48 16.25 1.19
CA TYR A 102 -0.36 15.50 -0.06
C TYR A 102 -1.04 14.13 0.03
N LEU A 103 -0.92 13.41 1.15
CA LEU A 103 -1.68 12.18 1.36
C LEU A 103 -3.18 12.42 1.32
N ALA A 104 -3.68 13.48 1.99
CA ALA A 104 -5.09 13.86 1.93
C ALA A 104 -5.54 14.16 0.49
N SER A 105 -4.72 14.89 -0.30
CA SER A 105 -5.01 15.16 -1.71
C SER A 105 -5.11 13.88 -2.56
N ILE A 106 -4.24 12.90 -2.33
CA ILE A 106 -4.32 11.58 -2.98
C ILE A 106 -5.65 10.90 -2.61
N LEU A 107 -5.98 10.88 -1.32
CA LEU A 107 -7.20 10.25 -0.80
C LEU A 107 -8.47 10.91 -1.33
N ASP A 108 -8.52 12.23 -1.42
CA ASP A 108 -9.64 12.99 -1.98
C ASP A 108 -9.87 12.63 -3.45
N ARG A 109 -8.79 12.57 -4.25
CA ARG A 109 -8.86 12.23 -5.68
C ARG A 109 -9.28 10.78 -5.90
N LEU A 110 -8.80 9.83 -5.11
CA LEU A 110 -9.22 8.42 -5.17
C LEU A 110 -10.68 8.26 -4.74
N LYS A 111 -11.10 8.98 -3.68
CA LYS A 111 -12.49 9.00 -3.21
C LYS A 111 -13.43 9.55 -4.29
N ALA A 112 -13.05 10.63 -4.98
CA ALA A 112 -13.84 11.19 -6.09
C ALA A 112 -14.03 10.22 -7.25
N ARG A 113 -13.09 9.25 -7.41
CA ARG A 113 -13.14 8.17 -8.39
C ARG A 113 -13.81 6.89 -7.84
N ASN A 114 -14.33 6.91 -6.61
CA ASN A 114 -14.89 5.76 -5.88
C ASN A 114 -13.89 4.58 -5.75
N ILE A 115 -12.60 4.86 -5.66
CA ILE A 115 -11.57 3.83 -5.50
C ILE A 115 -11.26 3.68 -4.00
N PRO A 116 -11.56 2.53 -3.37
CA PRO A 116 -11.21 2.27 -2.00
C PRO A 116 -9.69 2.19 -1.80
N VAL A 117 -9.23 2.57 -0.59
CA VAL A 117 -7.81 2.63 -0.25
C VAL A 117 -7.53 1.82 1.01
N LEU A 118 -6.47 1.00 0.97
CA LEU A 118 -5.74 0.52 2.13
C LEU A 118 -4.56 1.47 2.34
N LEU A 119 -4.54 2.16 3.47
CA LEU A 119 -3.45 3.04 3.85
C LEU A 119 -2.40 2.26 4.64
N ALA A 120 -1.19 2.13 4.09
CA ALA A 120 -0.05 1.54 4.78
C ALA A 120 0.77 2.66 5.43
N GLY A 121 0.78 2.67 6.75
CA GLY A 121 1.42 3.72 7.55
C GLY A 121 2.93 3.59 7.60
N MET A 122 3.58 4.69 7.99
CA MET A 122 5.00 4.80 8.17
C MET A 122 5.31 5.50 9.49
N TYR A 123 6.45 5.16 10.12
CA TYR A 123 6.94 5.85 11.30
C TYR A 123 8.20 6.66 10.97
N ALA A 124 8.30 7.85 11.57
CA ALA A 124 9.47 8.70 11.42
C ALA A 124 10.66 8.19 12.26
N PRO A 125 11.90 8.42 11.79
CA PRO A 125 13.10 8.15 12.57
C PRO A 125 13.10 8.91 13.92
N ARG A 126 13.40 8.21 15.02
CA ARG A 126 13.32 8.77 16.39
C ARG A 126 14.37 9.83 16.68
N ASN A 127 15.47 9.84 15.94
CA ASN A 127 16.52 10.86 16.04
C ASN A 127 16.10 12.26 15.56
N LEU A 128 14.93 12.41 14.93
CA LEU A 128 14.35 13.70 14.54
C LEU A 128 13.68 14.45 15.71
N GLY A 129 13.64 13.83 16.88
CA GLY A 129 13.05 14.40 18.09
C GLY A 129 11.53 14.20 18.19
N PRO A 130 11.00 14.24 19.45
CA PRO A 130 9.60 13.86 19.73
C PRO A 130 8.59 14.76 19.00
N GLY A 131 8.82 16.06 18.93
CA GLY A 131 7.88 16.97 18.24
C GLY A 131 7.70 16.63 16.77
N TYR A 132 8.72 16.09 16.10
CA TYR A 132 8.63 15.67 14.71
C TYR A 132 7.94 14.31 14.58
N TYR A 133 8.49 13.26 15.24
CA TYR A 133 7.99 11.90 15.01
C TYR A 133 6.57 11.70 15.54
N GLU A 134 6.16 12.33 16.63
CA GLU A 134 4.78 12.26 17.14
C GLU A 134 3.79 12.86 16.13
N THR A 135 4.14 14.02 15.56
CA THR A 135 3.33 14.68 14.54
C THR A 135 3.24 13.85 13.26
N PHE A 136 4.38 13.28 12.83
CA PHE A 136 4.43 12.46 11.61
C PHE A 136 3.67 11.14 11.78
N ASP A 137 3.91 10.42 12.87
CA ASP A 137 3.30 9.11 13.13
C ASP A 137 1.77 9.20 13.26
N ALA A 138 1.24 10.35 13.73
CA ALA A 138 -0.18 10.60 13.83
C ALA A 138 -0.90 10.77 12.47
N ILE A 139 -0.17 11.06 11.38
CA ILE A 139 -0.77 11.33 10.06
C ILE A 139 -1.66 10.16 9.61
N TYR A 140 -1.15 8.94 9.69
CA TYR A 140 -1.82 7.76 9.12
C TYR A 140 -3.09 7.35 9.88
N PRO A 141 -3.08 7.20 11.23
CA PRO A 141 -4.29 6.89 11.97
C PRO A 141 -5.34 8.01 11.87
N ASP A 142 -4.92 9.28 11.84
CA ASP A 142 -5.83 10.41 11.67
C ASP A 142 -6.51 10.40 10.30
N LEU A 143 -5.74 10.21 9.22
CA LEU A 143 -6.28 10.12 7.87
C LEU A 143 -7.17 8.87 7.72
N ALA A 144 -6.75 7.73 8.26
CA ALA A 144 -7.56 6.52 8.22
C ALA A 144 -8.91 6.72 8.91
N LYS A 145 -8.93 7.38 10.06
CA LYS A 145 -10.16 7.74 10.77
C LYS A 145 -11.01 8.74 9.98
N GLN A 146 -10.39 9.80 9.45
CA GLN A 146 -11.06 10.87 8.69
C GLN A 146 -11.76 10.34 7.43
N TYR A 147 -11.13 9.41 6.72
CA TYR A 147 -11.63 8.87 5.45
C TYR A 147 -12.30 7.50 5.60
N GLY A 148 -12.34 6.91 6.78
CA GLY A 148 -12.91 5.58 7.03
C GLY A 148 -12.14 4.44 6.34
N LEU A 149 -10.80 4.56 6.25
CA LEU A 149 -9.94 3.64 5.51
C LEU A 149 -9.63 2.36 6.31
N VAL A 150 -9.22 1.33 5.58
CA VAL A 150 -8.45 0.23 6.16
C VAL A 150 -7.03 0.73 6.39
N LEU A 151 -6.54 0.62 7.61
CA LEU A 151 -5.18 1.01 7.99
C LEU A 151 -4.35 -0.24 8.29
N TYR A 152 -3.14 -0.31 7.71
CA TYR A 152 -2.03 -1.09 8.21
C TYR A 152 -1.04 -0.13 8.87
N PRO A 153 -0.86 -0.18 10.20
CA PRO A 153 -0.23 0.92 10.94
C PRO A 153 1.21 1.20 10.57
N PHE A 154 1.99 0.16 10.22
CA PHE A 154 3.40 0.31 9.90
C PHE A 154 3.84 -0.69 8.83
N PHE A 155 4.17 -0.20 7.63
CA PHE A 155 4.52 -1.04 6.49
C PHE A 155 5.72 -1.96 6.75
N LEU A 156 6.74 -1.48 7.47
CA LEU A 156 7.97 -2.22 7.80
C LEU A 156 7.88 -3.03 9.10
N ASP A 157 6.66 -3.31 9.59
CA ASP A 157 6.48 -4.11 10.81
C ASP A 157 7.15 -5.47 10.69
N GLY A 158 7.97 -5.82 11.69
CA GLY A 158 8.75 -7.06 11.76
C GLY A 158 10.02 -7.08 10.92
N VAL A 159 10.32 -6.01 10.16
CA VAL A 159 11.51 -5.93 9.28
C VAL A 159 12.49 -4.88 9.76
N VAL A 160 12.00 -3.70 10.16
CA VAL A 160 12.88 -2.62 10.61
C VAL A 160 13.80 -3.07 11.75
N GLY A 161 15.11 -2.74 11.65
CA GLY A 161 16.12 -3.09 12.65
C GLY A 161 16.59 -4.56 12.62
N GLN A 162 16.06 -5.38 11.72
CA GLN A 162 16.48 -6.78 11.53
C GLN A 162 17.52 -6.87 10.40
N ALA A 163 18.82 -6.94 10.72
CA ALA A 163 19.90 -6.91 9.73
C ALA A 163 19.71 -7.95 8.60
N ARG A 164 19.20 -9.14 8.90
CA ARG A 164 18.96 -10.21 7.91
C ARG A 164 17.83 -9.86 6.93
N LEU A 165 16.87 -9.04 7.35
CA LEU A 165 15.70 -8.69 6.57
C LEU A 165 15.84 -7.36 5.82
N ASN A 166 16.97 -6.66 6.01
CA ASN A 166 17.28 -5.40 5.34
C ASN A 166 18.56 -5.52 4.51
N LEU A 167 18.61 -4.76 3.41
CA LEU A 167 19.80 -4.56 2.62
C LEU A 167 20.89 -3.87 3.46
N PRO A 168 22.14 -3.82 2.99
CA PRO A 168 23.24 -3.21 3.73
C PRO A 168 23.04 -1.75 4.11
N ASP A 169 22.13 -1.04 3.44
CA ASP A 169 21.76 0.35 3.78
C ASP A 169 20.88 0.46 5.05
N GLY A 170 20.38 -0.67 5.56
CA GLY A 170 19.52 -0.72 6.75
C GLY A 170 18.11 -0.11 6.58
N LEU A 171 17.75 0.28 5.35
CA LEU A 171 16.49 0.97 5.03
C LEU A 171 15.55 0.10 4.17
N HIS A 172 16.12 -0.58 3.18
CA HIS A 172 15.34 -1.34 2.22
C HIS A 172 15.28 -2.82 2.58
N PRO A 173 14.10 -3.47 2.51
CA PRO A 173 13.96 -4.90 2.78
C PRO A 173 14.72 -5.76 1.78
N THR A 174 15.28 -6.89 2.24
CA THR A 174 15.69 -8.00 1.37
C THR A 174 14.47 -8.71 0.79
N ALA A 175 14.66 -9.63 -0.15
CA ALA A 175 13.56 -10.48 -0.66
C ALA A 175 12.86 -11.25 0.48
N GLU A 176 13.59 -11.70 1.49
CA GLU A 176 13.02 -12.31 2.69
C GLU A 176 12.26 -11.29 3.54
N GLY A 177 12.77 -10.07 3.69
CA GLY A 177 12.08 -8.98 4.35
C GLY A 177 10.73 -8.64 3.69
N VAL A 178 10.66 -8.64 2.36
CA VAL A 178 9.41 -8.44 1.62
C VAL A 178 8.41 -9.56 1.90
N GLN A 179 8.85 -10.81 2.00
CA GLN A 179 7.97 -11.91 2.38
C GLN A 179 7.37 -11.71 3.78
N VAL A 180 8.18 -11.30 4.76
CA VAL A 180 7.71 -10.97 6.11
C VAL A 180 6.68 -9.83 6.09
N ILE A 181 6.91 -8.77 5.29
CA ILE A 181 5.93 -7.68 5.12
C ILE A 181 4.61 -8.24 4.58
N VAL A 182 4.67 -9.04 3.53
CA VAL A 182 3.46 -9.62 2.90
C VAL A 182 2.72 -10.53 3.88
N GLU A 183 3.41 -11.37 4.62
CA GLU A 183 2.78 -12.24 5.64
C GLU A 183 2.05 -11.42 6.71
N ARG A 184 2.68 -10.34 7.19
CA ARG A 184 2.12 -9.51 8.27
C ARG A 184 0.97 -8.62 7.81
N ILE A 185 1.05 -8.04 6.61
CA ILE A 185 -0.02 -7.20 6.07
C ILE A 185 -1.22 -8.02 5.57
N MET A 186 -1.03 -9.30 5.24
CA MET A 186 -2.03 -10.16 4.61
C MET A 186 -3.42 -10.11 5.27
N PRO A 187 -3.59 -10.25 6.61
CA PRO A 187 -4.92 -10.16 7.23
C PRO A 187 -5.61 -8.81 6.99
N THR A 188 -4.82 -7.74 6.84
CA THR A 188 -5.35 -6.40 6.54
C THR A 188 -5.73 -6.27 5.08
N VAL A 189 -4.96 -6.86 4.17
CA VAL A 189 -5.28 -6.91 2.74
C VAL A 189 -6.54 -7.74 2.49
N GLU A 190 -6.73 -8.87 3.16
CA GLU A 190 -7.95 -9.67 3.04
C GLU A 190 -9.19 -8.87 3.46
N ARG A 191 -9.15 -8.18 4.61
CA ARG A 191 -10.24 -7.26 5.01
C ARG A 191 -10.47 -6.13 4.02
N PHE A 192 -9.42 -5.64 3.38
CA PHE A 192 -9.51 -4.63 2.34
C PHE A 192 -10.19 -5.18 1.08
N LEU A 193 -9.81 -6.36 0.61
CA LEU A 193 -10.44 -7.04 -0.53
C LEU A 193 -11.94 -7.26 -0.31
N ASP A 194 -12.34 -7.67 0.91
CA ASP A 194 -13.76 -7.80 1.25
C ASP A 194 -14.55 -6.49 1.14
N ARG A 195 -13.90 -5.33 1.32
CA ARG A 195 -14.52 -4.02 1.07
C ARG A 195 -14.61 -3.70 -0.42
N VAL A 196 -13.54 -4.01 -1.17
CA VAL A 196 -13.50 -3.82 -2.63
C VAL A 196 -14.63 -4.62 -3.29
N GLU A 197 -14.80 -5.88 -2.92
CA GLU A 197 -15.84 -6.76 -3.46
C GLU A 197 -17.26 -6.29 -3.14
N ARG A 198 -17.48 -5.71 -1.94
CA ARG A 198 -18.80 -5.19 -1.56
C ARG A 198 -19.17 -3.85 -2.19
N GLY A 199 -18.20 -3.12 -2.69
CA GLY A 199 -18.39 -1.83 -3.34
C GLY A 199 -18.42 -1.88 -4.87
N SER A 200 -18.27 -3.09 -5.42
CA SER A 200 -18.21 -3.36 -6.87
C SER A 200 -19.58 -3.62 -7.49
#